data_cd91a0f6ef6b862d0595a8e85ef02ce3
#
_entry.id   cd91a0f6ef6b862d0595a8e85ef02ce3
#
_cell.length_a   1.000
_cell.length_b   1.000
_cell.length_c   1.000
_cell.angle_alpha   90.00
_cell.angle_beta   90.00
_cell.angle_gamma   90.00
#
_symmetry.space_group_name_H-M   'P 1'
#
loop_
_entity.id
_entity.type
_entity.pdbx_description
1 polymer ?
#
loop_
_entity_poly.entity_id
_entity_poly.type
_entity_poly.pdbx_seq_one_letter_code
_entity_poly.pdbx_strand_id
1 'polypeptide(L)'
;INNPVDFYYQKILKIREVDEVEETVAVNTMGTVIHETLEQLYAPYIGKHLTKDILKKMITQSEELIVSNFQIIYVNGDISKGKNKLIFEVSKKYLNRFLRLELEEIIKGKEIKIIALEQKLSSQLEIEGLNFPVTIRGIVDRIDTVDGRLRILDYKTGMVKESDLRMPDFSVMKEGYKYTKALQVMLYVHLYRSNTNVDVSNVMEAGIISFKNLNRGFLKMNFGEGYKRDYEISNERMEDFISELKLILKEIFNSEIPFQENPDKAF
;
A
#
# COMPACT_ATOMS: atom_id res chain seq x y z
N ILE A 1 5.41 9.00 -12.67
CA ILE A 1 5.06 10.44 -12.74
C ILE A 1 4.24 10.63 -14.01
N ASN A 2 2.96 11.02 -13.87
CA ASN A 2 2.10 11.22 -15.04
C ASN A 2 2.50 12.43 -15.84
N ASN A 3 2.86 13.49 -15.13
CA ASN A 3 3.29 14.72 -15.70
C ASN A 3 4.59 15.15 -15.00
N PRO A 4 5.74 15.16 -15.68
CA PRO A 4 6.99 15.62 -15.12
C PRO A 4 6.93 17.05 -14.58
N VAL A 5 6.11 17.91 -15.17
CA VAL A 5 5.93 19.31 -14.73
C VAL A 5 5.25 19.38 -13.37
N ASP A 6 4.24 18.54 -13.11
CA ASP A 6 3.59 18.48 -11.79
C ASP A 6 4.56 18.00 -10.71
N PHE A 7 5.42 17.03 -11.05
CA PHE A 7 6.48 16.60 -10.14
C PHE A 7 7.44 17.78 -9.84
N TYR A 8 7.84 18.53 -10.84
CA TYR A 8 8.69 19.69 -10.69
C TYR A 8 8.05 20.73 -9.75
N TYR A 9 6.79 21.09 -10.00
CA TYR A 9 6.09 22.05 -9.13
C TYR A 9 5.92 21.54 -7.70
N GLN A 10 5.40 20.33 -7.52
CA GLN A 10 5.04 19.81 -6.19
C GLN A 10 6.24 19.34 -5.38
N LYS A 11 7.24 18.71 -6.01
CA LYS A 11 8.35 18.06 -5.30
C LYS A 11 9.63 18.89 -5.28
N ILE A 12 9.94 19.59 -6.37
CA ILE A 12 11.14 20.41 -6.47
C ILE A 12 10.86 21.81 -5.94
N LEU A 13 9.88 22.51 -6.50
CA LEU A 13 9.52 23.87 -6.08
C LEU A 13 8.66 23.88 -4.81
N LYS A 14 8.13 22.74 -4.37
CA LYS A 14 7.25 22.60 -3.18
C LYS A 14 6.03 23.51 -3.23
N ILE A 15 5.56 23.85 -4.42
CA ILE A 15 4.30 24.55 -4.61
C ILE A 15 3.19 23.58 -4.23
N ARG A 16 2.36 23.96 -3.29
CA ARG A 16 1.19 23.20 -2.84
C ARG A 16 -0.06 23.94 -3.26
N GLU A 17 -1.03 23.20 -3.75
CA GLU A 17 -2.39 23.73 -3.85
C GLU A 17 -2.89 24.08 -2.44
N VAL A 18 -3.68 25.14 -2.35
CA VAL A 18 -4.31 25.51 -1.08
C VAL A 18 -5.29 24.40 -0.71
N ASP A 19 -5.21 23.92 0.54
CA ASP A 19 -6.16 22.91 1.03
C ASP A 19 -7.57 23.49 0.93
N GLU A 20 -8.36 23.01 -0.03
CA GLU A 20 -9.78 23.33 -0.13
C GLU A 20 -10.53 22.64 1.00
N VAL A 21 -11.51 23.32 1.56
CA VAL A 21 -12.41 22.74 2.57
C VAL A 21 -13.18 21.62 1.89
N GLU A 22 -12.95 20.38 2.30
CA GLU A 22 -13.69 19.22 1.78
C GLU A 22 -15.17 19.29 2.18
N GLU A 23 -16.03 19.73 1.30
CA GLU A 23 -17.49 19.64 1.49
C GLU A 23 -17.99 18.18 1.49
N THR A 24 -17.29 17.34 0.77
CA THR A 24 -17.57 15.89 0.68
C THR A 24 -16.31 15.12 1.04
N VAL A 25 -16.44 14.08 1.89
CA VAL A 25 -15.32 13.18 2.23
C VAL A 25 -14.63 12.69 0.95
N ALA A 26 -13.38 13.06 0.77
CA ALA A 26 -12.60 12.61 -0.36
C ALA A 26 -12.18 11.13 -0.22
N VAL A 27 -11.76 10.53 -1.33
CA VAL A 27 -11.34 9.11 -1.34
C VAL A 27 -10.09 8.90 -0.49
N ASN A 28 -9.16 9.86 -0.48
CA ASN A 28 -7.97 9.87 0.36
C ASN A 28 -8.35 9.97 1.85
N THR A 29 -9.25 10.86 2.24
CA THR A 29 -9.73 11.01 3.62
C THR A 29 -10.38 9.71 4.13
N MET A 30 -11.23 9.08 3.33
CA MET A 30 -11.77 7.74 3.64
C MET A 30 -10.65 6.70 3.81
N GLY A 31 -9.63 6.76 2.95
CA GLY A 31 -8.47 5.88 3.04
C GLY A 31 -7.75 6.04 4.37
N THR A 32 -7.39 7.28 4.73
CA THR A 32 -6.71 7.61 5.98
C THR A 32 -7.50 7.13 7.20
N VAL A 33 -8.81 7.37 7.24
CA VAL A 33 -9.68 6.92 8.36
C VAL A 33 -9.64 5.40 8.52
N ILE A 34 -9.70 4.64 7.43
CA ILE A 34 -9.66 3.17 7.48
C ILE A 34 -8.28 2.69 7.96
N HIS A 35 -7.18 3.25 7.45
CA HIS A 35 -5.81 2.90 7.87
C HIS A 35 -5.60 3.16 9.35
N GLU A 36 -5.89 4.38 9.83
CA GLU A 36 -5.79 4.75 11.25
C GLU A 36 -6.63 3.82 12.14
N THR A 37 -7.84 3.48 11.71
CA THR A 37 -8.71 2.59 12.48
C THR A 37 -8.13 1.17 12.55
N LEU A 38 -7.59 0.66 11.45
CA LEU A 38 -6.93 -0.65 11.43
C LEU A 38 -5.66 -0.65 12.30
N GLU A 39 -4.82 0.38 12.17
CA GLU A 39 -3.64 0.52 13.01
C GLU A 39 -4.01 0.45 14.49
N GLN A 40 -4.95 1.27 14.94
CA GLN A 40 -5.40 1.30 16.33
C GLN A 40 -5.97 -0.05 16.81
N LEU A 41 -6.71 -0.76 15.95
CA LEU A 41 -7.27 -2.07 16.28
C LEU A 41 -6.20 -3.14 16.44
N TYR A 42 -5.19 -3.16 15.58
CA TYR A 42 -4.17 -4.20 15.57
C TYR A 42 -2.97 -3.88 16.47
N ALA A 43 -2.67 -2.61 16.78
CA ALA A 43 -1.49 -2.21 17.55
C ALA A 43 -1.32 -2.96 18.89
N PRO A 44 -2.37 -3.24 19.69
CA PRO A 44 -2.23 -4.01 20.94
C PRO A 44 -1.79 -5.47 20.74
N TYR A 45 -1.82 -5.94 19.49
CA TYR A 45 -1.57 -7.33 19.14
C TYR A 45 -0.28 -7.53 18.30
N ILE A 46 0.54 -6.50 18.16
CA ILE A 46 1.87 -6.64 17.54
C ILE A 46 2.69 -7.69 18.31
N GLY A 47 3.31 -8.61 17.58
CA GLY A 47 4.06 -9.75 18.11
C GLY A 47 3.20 -10.93 18.57
N LYS A 48 1.85 -10.84 18.49
CA LYS A 48 0.92 -11.86 18.96
C LYS A 48 0.17 -12.53 17.81
N HIS A 49 -0.24 -13.77 18.05
CA HIS A 49 -1.20 -14.46 17.20
C HIS A 49 -2.61 -13.91 17.44
N LEU A 50 -3.34 -13.69 16.36
CA LEU A 50 -4.75 -13.34 16.44
C LEU A 50 -5.57 -14.57 16.84
N THR A 51 -6.55 -14.35 17.70
CA THR A 51 -7.51 -15.39 18.14
C THR A 51 -8.93 -14.98 17.77
N LYS A 52 -9.85 -15.95 17.85
CA LYS A 52 -11.30 -15.69 17.64
C LYS A 52 -11.82 -14.59 18.57
N ASP A 53 -11.38 -14.59 19.84
CA ASP A 53 -11.86 -13.64 20.85
C ASP A 53 -11.27 -12.23 20.60
N ILE A 54 -10.01 -12.16 20.19
CA ILE A 54 -9.37 -10.90 19.76
C ILE A 54 -10.17 -10.28 18.61
N LEU A 55 -10.43 -11.03 17.54
CA LEU A 55 -11.16 -10.50 16.37
C LEU A 55 -12.61 -10.13 16.68
N LYS A 56 -13.31 -10.90 17.54
CA LYS A 56 -14.65 -10.52 18.01
C LYS A 56 -14.62 -9.20 18.79
N LYS A 57 -13.64 -9.00 19.67
CA LYS A 57 -13.43 -7.74 20.37
C LYS A 57 -13.16 -6.59 19.41
N MET A 58 -12.26 -6.78 18.45
CA MET A 58 -11.95 -5.77 17.43
C MET A 58 -13.18 -5.39 16.61
N ILE A 59 -14.02 -6.36 16.21
CA ILE A 59 -15.28 -6.11 15.50
C ILE A 59 -16.21 -5.23 16.35
N THR A 60 -16.31 -5.47 17.64
CA THR A 60 -17.14 -4.65 18.54
C THR A 60 -16.58 -3.24 18.69
N GLN A 61 -15.26 -3.08 18.80
CA GLN A 61 -14.60 -1.79 18.96
C GLN A 61 -14.52 -0.96 17.68
N SER A 62 -14.58 -1.63 16.52
CA SER A 62 -14.36 -1.00 15.22
C SER A 62 -15.33 0.14 14.90
N GLU A 63 -16.57 0.04 15.38
CA GLU A 63 -17.60 1.06 15.13
C GLU A 63 -17.31 2.36 15.88
N GLU A 64 -16.92 2.27 17.14
CA GLU A 64 -16.56 3.45 17.95
C GLU A 64 -15.30 4.12 17.43
N LEU A 65 -14.27 3.33 17.11
CA LEU A 65 -13.00 3.84 16.60
C LEU A 65 -13.14 4.53 15.27
N ILE A 66 -13.90 3.98 14.33
CA ILE A 66 -14.08 4.62 13.03
C ILE A 66 -14.86 5.94 13.13
N VAL A 67 -15.84 6.03 14.05
CA VAL A 67 -16.54 7.30 14.34
C VAL A 67 -15.55 8.34 14.85
N SER A 68 -14.74 7.97 15.84
CA SER A 68 -13.72 8.87 16.42
C SER A 68 -12.71 9.33 15.37
N ASN A 69 -12.20 8.44 14.54
CA ASN A 69 -11.24 8.76 13.49
C ASN A 69 -11.84 9.68 12.40
N PHE A 70 -13.11 9.47 12.03
CA PHE A 70 -13.79 10.42 11.14
C PHE A 70 -13.88 11.82 11.75
N GLN A 71 -14.20 11.94 13.05
CA GLN A 71 -14.27 13.24 13.73
C GLN A 71 -12.91 13.95 13.79
N ILE A 72 -11.82 13.19 13.95
CA ILE A 72 -10.47 13.73 14.02
C ILE A 72 -9.93 14.14 12.64
N ILE A 73 -10.15 13.31 11.62
CA ILE A 73 -9.53 13.46 10.29
C ILE A 73 -10.36 14.37 9.40
N TYR A 74 -11.69 14.24 9.45
CA TYR A 74 -12.63 15.08 8.69
C TYR A 74 -13.12 16.23 9.56
N VAL A 75 -12.22 17.14 9.90
CA VAL A 75 -12.49 18.28 10.78
C VAL A 75 -13.54 19.19 10.16
N ASN A 76 -14.55 19.58 10.97
CA ASN A 76 -15.68 20.42 10.58
C ASN A 76 -16.63 19.82 9.52
N GLY A 77 -16.45 18.57 9.14
CA GLY A 77 -17.32 17.88 8.21
C GLY A 77 -18.53 17.22 8.88
N ASP A 78 -19.68 17.24 8.21
CA ASP A 78 -20.90 16.59 8.68
C ASP A 78 -21.07 15.21 8.02
N ILE A 79 -20.91 14.16 8.82
CA ILE A 79 -21.09 12.75 8.40
C ILE A 79 -22.51 12.22 8.67
N SER A 80 -23.43 13.08 9.16
CA SER A 80 -24.79 12.66 9.54
C SER A 80 -25.77 12.61 8.39
N LYS A 81 -25.45 13.24 7.24
CA LYS A 81 -26.37 13.39 6.11
C LYS A 81 -25.68 13.32 4.74
N GLY A 82 -26.47 13.15 3.71
CA GLY A 82 -26.05 13.23 2.31
C GLY A 82 -25.00 12.18 1.92
N LYS A 83 -24.11 12.56 1.03
CA LYS A 83 -23.03 11.71 0.50
C LYS A 83 -22.00 11.32 1.57
N ASN A 84 -21.73 12.22 2.52
CA ASN A 84 -20.80 11.95 3.62
C ASN A 84 -21.30 10.83 4.52
N LYS A 85 -22.59 10.81 4.85
CA LYS A 85 -23.21 9.68 5.57
C LYS A 85 -23.05 8.35 4.83
N LEU A 86 -23.26 8.37 3.50
CA LEU A 86 -23.09 7.17 2.70
C LEU A 86 -21.64 6.67 2.74
N ILE A 87 -20.65 7.55 2.59
CA ILE A 87 -19.24 7.19 2.64
C ILE A 87 -18.87 6.64 4.02
N PHE A 88 -19.34 7.29 5.08
CA PHE A 88 -19.15 6.82 6.46
C PHE A 88 -19.73 5.41 6.67
N GLU A 89 -20.97 5.15 6.26
CA GLU A 89 -21.59 3.82 6.39
C GLU A 89 -20.89 2.75 5.52
N VAL A 90 -20.40 3.13 4.34
CA VAL A 90 -19.60 2.23 3.50
C VAL A 90 -18.28 1.89 4.18
N SER A 91 -17.61 2.87 4.81
CA SER A 91 -16.35 2.65 5.54
C SER A 91 -16.54 1.68 6.70
N LYS A 92 -17.62 1.84 7.48
CA LYS A 92 -18.00 0.90 8.55
C LYS A 92 -18.21 -0.52 8.01
N LYS A 93 -18.93 -0.65 6.90
CA LYS A 93 -19.17 -1.95 6.26
C LYS A 93 -17.88 -2.60 5.77
N TYR A 94 -16.97 -1.83 5.17
CA TYR A 94 -15.69 -2.32 4.71
C TYR A 94 -14.87 -2.87 5.87
N LEU A 95 -14.71 -2.09 6.93
CA LEU A 95 -13.94 -2.47 8.10
C LEU A 95 -14.52 -3.73 8.77
N ASN A 96 -15.83 -3.74 9.05
CA ASN A 96 -16.51 -4.88 9.67
C ASN A 96 -16.38 -6.15 8.81
N ARG A 97 -16.57 -6.03 7.50
CA ARG A 97 -16.43 -7.18 6.59
C ARG A 97 -15.01 -7.71 6.56
N PHE A 98 -14.00 -6.84 6.53
CA PHE A 98 -12.60 -7.25 6.55
C PHE A 98 -12.27 -8.04 7.84
N LEU A 99 -12.63 -7.51 9.01
CA LEU A 99 -12.42 -8.19 10.29
C LEU A 99 -13.16 -9.53 10.38
N ARG A 100 -14.36 -9.63 9.79
CA ARG A 100 -15.10 -10.90 9.71
C ARG A 100 -14.42 -11.91 8.80
N LEU A 101 -13.87 -11.49 7.67
CA LEU A 101 -13.11 -12.38 6.79
C LEU A 101 -11.86 -12.93 7.51
N GLU A 102 -11.13 -12.11 8.28
CA GLU A 102 -10.03 -12.62 9.09
C GLU A 102 -10.50 -13.58 10.20
N LEU A 103 -11.63 -13.28 10.83
CA LEU A 103 -12.23 -14.20 11.81
C LEU A 103 -12.59 -15.56 11.17
N GLU A 104 -13.13 -15.54 9.95
CA GLU A 104 -13.42 -16.77 9.20
C GLU A 104 -12.13 -17.56 8.89
N GLU A 105 -11.04 -16.90 8.53
CA GLU A 105 -9.75 -17.55 8.29
C GLU A 105 -9.21 -18.20 9.58
N ILE A 106 -9.29 -17.52 10.73
CA ILE A 106 -8.92 -18.10 12.03
C ILE A 106 -9.84 -19.28 12.40
N ILE A 107 -11.13 -19.20 12.10
CA ILE A 107 -12.07 -20.31 12.35
C ILE A 107 -11.72 -21.54 11.50
N LYS A 108 -11.24 -21.32 10.27
CA LYS A 108 -10.74 -22.37 9.38
C LYS A 108 -9.40 -22.96 9.80
N GLY A 109 -8.80 -22.45 10.86
CA GLY A 109 -7.55 -22.94 11.43
C GLY A 109 -6.29 -22.25 10.96
N LYS A 110 -6.38 -21.12 10.23
CA LYS A 110 -5.19 -20.34 9.89
C LYS A 110 -4.61 -19.63 11.10
N GLU A 111 -3.30 -19.57 11.14
CA GLU A 111 -2.54 -18.86 12.16
C GLU A 111 -2.07 -17.53 11.61
N ILE A 112 -2.60 -16.42 12.14
CA ILE A 112 -2.20 -15.05 11.75
C ILE A 112 -1.47 -14.41 12.93
N LYS A 113 -0.23 -13.94 12.70
CA LYS A 113 0.55 -13.20 13.70
C LYS A 113 0.94 -11.84 13.15
N ILE A 114 0.58 -10.78 13.87
CA ILE A 114 0.97 -9.40 13.49
C ILE A 114 2.45 -9.18 13.84
N ILE A 115 3.23 -8.72 12.87
CA ILE A 115 4.65 -8.42 13.04
C ILE A 115 4.85 -6.92 13.22
N ALA A 116 4.31 -6.10 12.30
CA ALA A 116 4.41 -4.66 12.36
C ALA A 116 3.23 -3.99 11.64
N LEU A 117 2.97 -2.72 11.99
CA LEU A 117 1.96 -1.85 11.40
C LEU A 117 2.59 -0.50 11.10
N GLU A 118 2.14 0.16 10.04
CA GLU A 118 2.60 1.50 9.63
C GLU A 118 4.12 1.67 9.75
N GLN A 119 4.84 0.59 9.35
CA GLN A 119 6.28 0.53 9.57
C GLN A 119 7.02 1.45 8.60
N LYS A 120 7.66 2.47 9.14
CA LYS A 120 8.52 3.40 8.40
C LYS A 120 9.85 2.72 8.09
N LEU A 121 10.15 2.58 6.83
CA LEU A 121 11.38 1.93 6.33
C LEU A 121 12.11 2.86 5.37
N SER A 122 13.44 2.72 5.31
CA SER A 122 14.28 3.45 4.36
C SER A 122 15.47 2.61 3.91
N SER A 123 15.89 2.81 2.68
CA SER A 123 17.12 2.26 2.14
C SER A 123 17.85 3.28 1.30
N GLN A 124 19.16 3.12 1.15
CA GLN A 124 19.97 3.93 0.26
C GLN A 124 20.39 3.10 -0.95
N LEU A 125 20.24 3.68 -2.14
CA LEU A 125 20.66 3.10 -3.40
C LEU A 125 21.82 3.91 -3.99
N GLU A 126 22.95 3.25 -4.14
CA GLU A 126 24.06 3.77 -4.94
C GLU A 126 23.69 3.63 -6.43
N ILE A 127 23.78 4.73 -7.16
CA ILE A 127 23.46 4.80 -8.59
C ILE A 127 24.71 5.25 -9.32
N GLU A 128 25.17 4.43 -10.29
CA GLU A 128 26.33 4.76 -11.09
C GLU A 128 26.14 6.09 -11.84
N GLY A 129 27.09 6.99 -11.66
CA GLY A 129 27.08 8.34 -12.24
C GLY A 129 26.44 9.40 -11.35
N LEU A 130 25.91 9.07 -10.17
CA LEU A 130 25.53 10.03 -9.13
C LEU A 130 26.58 10.07 -8.01
N ASN A 131 26.90 11.27 -7.53
CA ASN A 131 27.88 11.49 -6.46
C ASN A 131 27.25 11.37 -5.06
N PHE A 132 26.02 10.91 -4.95
CA PHE A 132 25.28 10.77 -3.71
C PHE A 132 24.33 9.58 -3.79
N PRO A 133 24.04 8.89 -2.67
CA PRO A 133 23.05 7.84 -2.63
C PRO A 133 21.63 8.41 -2.70
N VAL A 134 20.75 7.72 -3.41
CA VAL A 134 19.32 8.04 -3.44
C VAL A 134 18.62 7.31 -2.30
N THR A 135 17.95 8.06 -1.43
CA THR A 135 17.19 7.48 -0.32
C THR A 135 15.77 7.14 -0.77
N ILE A 136 15.44 5.85 -0.73
CA ILE A 136 14.08 5.36 -0.88
C ILE A 136 13.43 5.25 0.50
N ARG A 137 12.21 5.74 0.64
CA ARG A 137 11.43 5.68 1.89
C ARG A 137 10.02 5.20 1.62
N GLY A 138 9.45 4.48 2.57
CA GLY A 138 8.06 4.06 2.50
C GLY A 138 7.52 3.72 3.89
N ILE A 139 6.19 3.65 3.96
CA ILE A 139 5.46 3.17 5.13
C ILE A 139 4.69 1.94 4.68
N VAL A 140 4.95 0.82 5.33
CA VAL A 140 4.25 -0.44 5.06
C VAL A 140 3.08 -0.56 6.01
N ASP A 141 1.87 -0.66 5.48
CA ASP A 141 0.65 -0.64 6.28
C ASP A 141 0.59 -1.79 7.28
N ARG A 142 0.93 -3.01 6.83
CA ARG A 142 0.96 -4.18 7.71
C ARG A 142 1.98 -5.21 7.24
N ILE A 143 2.69 -5.77 8.20
CA ILE A 143 3.54 -6.95 8.05
C ILE A 143 3.03 -8.01 9.03
N ASP A 144 2.72 -9.19 8.51
CA ASP A 144 2.23 -10.31 9.33
C ASP A 144 2.79 -11.65 8.84
N THR A 145 2.48 -12.72 9.56
CA THR A 145 2.65 -14.09 9.06
C THR A 145 1.30 -14.78 9.02
N VAL A 146 1.09 -15.59 7.98
CA VAL A 146 -0.05 -16.51 7.88
C VAL A 146 0.50 -17.91 7.63
N ASP A 147 0.19 -18.83 8.56
CA ASP A 147 0.70 -20.21 8.52
C ASP A 147 2.24 -20.26 8.35
N GLY A 148 2.95 -19.34 9.04
CA GLY A 148 4.39 -19.18 9.00
C GLY A 148 4.95 -18.43 7.79
N ARG A 149 4.13 -18.09 6.79
CA ARG A 149 4.56 -17.30 5.62
C ARG A 149 4.46 -15.81 5.91
N LEU A 150 5.56 -15.11 5.74
CA LEU A 150 5.62 -13.65 5.90
C LEU A 150 4.82 -12.97 4.77
N ARG A 151 3.98 -11.99 5.14
CA ARG A 151 3.26 -11.16 4.18
C ARG A 151 3.54 -9.69 4.40
N ILE A 152 3.77 -8.98 3.31
CA ILE A 152 3.81 -7.52 3.24
C ILE A 152 2.52 -7.07 2.57
N LEU A 153 1.71 -6.31 3.30
CA LEU A 153 0.39 -5.87 2.87
C LEU A 153 0.32 -4.36 2.72
N ASP A 154 -0.40 -3.94 1.70
CA ASP A 154 -0.90 -2.59 1.51
C ASP A 154 -2.43 -2.62 1.47
N TYR A 155 -3.08 -1.66 2.13
CA TYR A 155 -4.53 -1.51 2.13
C TYR A 155 -4.97 -0.49 1.10
N LYS A 156 -5.94 -0.84 0.25
CA LYS A 156 -6.52 0.08 -0.73
C LYS A 156 -8.04 0.14 -0.59
N THR A 157 -8.56 1.32 -0.33
CA THR A 157 -10.03 1.55 -0.30
C THR A 157 -10.65 1.50 -1.70
N GLY A 158 -9.86 1.75 -2.73
CA GLY A 158 -10.25 1.63 -4.14
C GLY A 158 -10.30 0.20 -4.67
N MET A 159 -10.81 0.04 -5.90
CA MET A 159 -10.79 -1.23 -6.61
C MET A 159 -9.36 -1.60 -7.04
N VAL A 160 -8.93 -2.80 -6.68
CA VAL A 160 -7.70 -3.42 -7.19
C VAL A 160 -8.04 -4.77 -7.80
N LYS A 161 -7.48 -5.04 -8.97
CA LYS A 161 -7.62 -6.31 -9.70
C LYS A 161 -6.29 -7.08 -9.64
N GLU A 162 -6.33 -8.39 -9.84
CA GLU A 162 -5.11 -9.21 -9.93
C GLU A 162 -4.16 -8.73 -11.04
N SER A 163 -4.72 -8.18 -12.14
CA SER A 163 -3.94 -7.61 -13.23
C SER A 163 -3.12 -6.38 -12.84
N ASP A 164 -3.55 -5.64 -11.80
CA ASP A 164 -2.85 -4.44 -11.32
C ASP A 164 -1.57 -4.81 -10.54
N LEU A 165 -1.47 -6.07 -10.10
CA LEU A 165 -0.32 -6.63 -9.40
C LEU A 165 0.48 -7.62 -10.27
N ARG A 166 0.22 -7.65 -11.59
CA ARG A 166 0.99 -8.46 -12.51
C ARG A 166 2.12 -7.63 -13.12
N MET A 167 3.33 -8.10 -12.97
CA MET A 167 4.54 -7.48 -13.52
C MET A 167 5.50 -8.58 -14.03
N PRO A 168 5.27 -9.12 -15.23
CA PRO A 168 6.09 -10.21 -15.77
C PRO A 168 7.52 -9.75 -16.09
N ASP A 169 7.70 -8.47 -16.38
CA ASP A 169 8.97 -7.83 -16.70
C ASP A 169 9.04 -6.44 -16.03
N PHE A 170 10.17 -6.10 -15.45
CA PHE A 170 10.36 -4.82 -14.76
C PHE A 170 10.64 -3.65 -15.70
N SER A 171 11.03 -3.88 -16.97
CA SER A 171 11.18 -2.81 -17.97
C SER A 171 9.88 -2.02 -18.20
N VAL A 172 8.72 -2.67 -17.95
CA VAL A 172 7.40 -2.04 -18.09
C VAL A 172 7.08 -0.99 -17.02
N MET A 173 7.91 -0.84 -15.99
CA MET A 173 7.70 0.16 -14.92
C MET A 173 7.61 1.60 -15.47
N LYS A 174 8.21 1.86 -16.63
CA LYS A 174 8.18 3.15 -17.31
C LYS A 174 6.90 3.40 -18.11
N GLU A 175 6.09 2.37 -18.38
CA GLU A 175 4.91 2.47 -19.27
C GLU A 175 3.70 3.19 -18.65
N GLY A 176 3.85 3.80 -17.46
CA GLY A 176 2.84 4.64 -16.83
C GLY A 176 2.10 3.98 -15.67
N TYR A 177 0.88 4.45 -15.38
CA TYR A 177 0.14 4.15 -14.13
C TYR A 177 -0.27 2.70 -13.93
N LYS A 178 -0.34 1.90 -14.99
CA LYS A 178 -0.80 0.50 -14.92
C LYS A 178 -0.07 -0.31 -13.86
N TYR A 179 1.23 -0.07 -13.70
CA TYR A 179 2.11 -0.84 -12.83
C TYR A 179 2.40 -0.18 -11.48
N THR A 180 1.79 0.97 -11.19
CA THR A 180 2.09 1.75 -9.97
C THR A 180 1.88 0.96 -8.68
N LYS A 181 0.81 0.13 -8.62
CA LYS A 181 0.52 -0.68 -7.44
C LYS A 181 1.54 -1.82 -7.27
N ALA A 182 1.89 -2.49 -8.38
CA ALA A 182 2.91 -3.52 -8.37
C ALA A 182 4.28 -2.94 -8.00
N LEU A 183 4.64 -1.77 -8.54
CA LEU A 183 5.85 -1.03 -8.16
C LEU A 183 5.88 -0.70 -6.67
N GLN A 184 4.77 -0.19 -6.11
CA GLN A 184 4.67 0.12 -4.68
C GLN A 184 4.92 -1.13 -3.82
N VAL A 185 4.29 -2.25 -4.16
CA VAL A 185 4.46 -3.51 -3.43
C VAL A 185 5.90 -4.01 -3.50
N MET A 186 6.55 -3.95 -4.67
CA MET A 186 7.95 -4.33 -4.83
C MET A 186 8.92 -3.42 -4.07
N LEU A 187 8.63 -2.10 -4.02
CA LEU A 187 9.38 -1.17 -3.18
C LEU A 187 9.27 -1.52 -1.69
N TYR A 188 8.11 -1.91 -1.22
CA TYR A 188 7.94 -2.35 0.17
C TYR A 188 8.73 -3.63 0.48
N VAL A 189 8.76 -4.58 -0.45
CA VAL A 189 9.61 -5.77 -0.31
C VAL A 189 11.08 -5.40 -0.23
N HIS A 190 11.55 -4.52 -1.13
CA HIS A 190 12.93 -4.04 -1.10
C HIS A 190 13.27 -3.36 0.22
N LEU A 191 12.43 -2.43 0.67
CA LEU A 191 12.62 -1.72 1.92
C LEU A 191 12.65 -2.67 3.11
N TYR A 192 11.75 -3.65 3.17
CA TYR A 192 11.73 -4.62 4.25
C TYR A 192 13.01 -5.48 4.26
N ARG A 193 13.42 -6.01 3.10
CA ARG A 193 14.64 -6.81 2.98
C ARG A 193 15.91 -6.02 3.36
N SER A 194 15.97 -4.74 2.99
CA SER A 194 17.10 -3.85 3.32
C SER A 194 17.22 -3.52 4.82
N ASN A 195 16.12 -3.67 5.58
CA ASN A 195 16.06 -3.37 7.02
C ASN A 195 16.03 -4.62 7.90
N THR A 196 16.03 -5.81 7.31
CA THR A 196 15.98 -7.09 8.05
C THR A 196 17.09 -8.03 7.57
N ASN A 197 17.66 -8.78 8.50
CA ASN A 197 18.67 -9.82 8.18
C ASN A 197 18.04 -11.19 7.90
N VAL A 198 16.73 -11.22 7.65
CA VAL A 198 16.00 -12.48 7.42
C VAL A 198 16.10 -12.85 5.95
N ASP A 199 16.59 -14.05 5.66
CA ASP A 199 16.43 -14.62 4.31
C ASP A 199 14.97 -15.00 4.10
N VAL A 200 14.27 -14.13 3.38
CA VAL A 200 12.83 -14.23 3.15
C VAL A 200 12.48 -14.72 1.75
N SER A 201 13.48 -15.14 0.96
CA SER A 201 13.30 -15.47 -0.46
C SER A 201 12.24 -16.55 -0.71
N ASN A 202 12.12 -17.54 0.18
CA ASN A 202 11.21 -18.68 -0.03
C ASN A 202 9.89 -18.63 0.74
N VAL A 203 9.68 -17.62 1.60
CA VAL A 203 8.52 -17.57 2.51
C VAL A 203 7.79 -16.24 2.52
N MET A 204 8.16 -15.35 1.61
CA MET A 204 7.55 -14.01 1.55
C MET A 204 6.46 -13.92 0.48
N GLU A 205 5.34 -13.38 0.87
CA GLU A 205 4.28 -12.95 -0.03
C GLU A 205 4.10 -11.42 0.11
N ALA A 206 3.85 -10.74 -0.99
CA ALA A 206 3.56 -9.33 -0.97
C ALA A 206 2.34 -9.02 -1.84
N GLY A 207 1.56 -8.02 -1.45
CA GLY A 207 0.34 -7.72 -2.19
C GLY A 207 -0.57 -6.71 -1.52
N ILE A 208 -1.82 -6.68 -1.98
CA ILE A 208 -2.81 -5.68 -1.60
C ILE A 208 -4.09 -6.36 -1.11
N ILE A 209 -4.71 -5.75 -0.10
CA ILE A 209 -6.10 -5.99 0.27
C ILE A 209 -6.93 -4.81 -0.22
N SER A 210 -7.86 -5.06 -1.15
CA SER A 210 -8.76 -4.05 -1.70
C SER A 210 -10.12 -4.10 -1.02
N PHE A 211 -10.52 -3.04 -0.34
CA PHE A 211 -11.82 -2.98 0.35
C PHE A 211 -13.02 -3.03 -0.60
N LYS A 212 -12.88 -2.52 -1.82
CA LYS A 212 -13.90 -2.70 -2.87
C LYS A 212 -13.93 -4.11 -3.46
N ASN A 213 -12.91 -4.93 -3.20
CA ASN A 213 -12.77 -6.28 -3.78
C ASN A 213 -12.43 -7.33 -2.71
N LEU A 214 -12.93 -7.17 -1.49
CA LEU A 214 -12.64 -8.03 -0.33
C LEU A 214 -12.92 -9.53 -0.58
N ASN A 215 -13.84 -9.86 -1.49
CA ASN A 215 -14.13 -11.26 -1.84
C ASN A 215 -12.94 -11.98 -2.48
N ARG A 216 -11.97 -11.25 -3.03
CA ARG A 216 -10.74 -11.81 -3.58
C ARG A 216 -9.67 -12.03 -2.51
N GLY A 217 -9.89 -11.52 -1.29
CA GLY A 217 -8.92 -11.61 -0.20
C GLY A 217 -7.62 -10.88 -0.50
N PHE A 218 -6.52 -11.49 -0.11
CA PHE A 218 -5.17 -10.97 -0.35
C PHE A 218 -4.77 -11.19 -1.82
N LEU A 219 -4.65 -10.08 -2.57
CA LEU A 219 -4.21 -10.06 -3.96
C LEU A 219 -2.68 -10.05 -3.98
N LYS A 220 -2.07 -11.15 -4.44
CA LYS A 220 -0.62 -11.34 -4.43
C LYS A 220 0.04 -10.72 -5.66
N MET A 221 1.25 -10.20 -5.45
CA MET A 221 2.17 -9.87 -6.54
C MET A 221 2.37 -11.09 -7.44
N ASN A 222 2.33 -10.91 -8.76
CA ASN A 222 2.36 -11.99 -9.74
C ASN A 222 3.29 -11.65 -10.91
N PHE A 223 4.22 -12.56 -11.20
CA PHE A 223 5.23 -12.43 -12.26
C PHE A 223 4.93 -13.32 -13.46
N GLY A 224 3.84 -14.10 -13.42
CA GLY A 224 3.50 -15.02 -14.49
C GLY A 224 3.02 -14.33 -15.76
N GLU A 225 3.35 -14.92 -16.89
CA GLU A 225 2.88 -14.50 -18.21
C GLU A 225 1.60 -15.22 -18.62
N GLY A 226 0.75 -14.55 -19.38
CA GLY A 226 -0.50 -15.13 -19.91
C GLY A 226 -1.39 -15.67 -18.79
N TYR A 227 -1.68 -16.96 -18.80
CA TYR A 227 -2.48 -17.67 -17.79
C TYR A 227 -1.66 -18.28 -16.65
N LYS A 228 -0.33 -18.30 -16.77
CA LYS A 228 0.54 -18.79 -15.68
C LYS A 228 0.46 -17.87 -14.49
N ARG A 229 0.59 -18.44 -13.29
CA ARG A 229 0.68 -17.72 -12.03
C ARG A 229 2.04 -18.04 -11.42
N ASP A 230 2.78 -16.98 -11.08
CA ASP A 230 4.06 -17.09 -10.41
C ASP A 230 4.12 -15.99 -9.36
N TYR A 231 4.17 -16.40 -8.10
CA TYR A 231 4.11 -15.50 -6.93
C TYR A 231 5.43 -15.44 -6.18
N GLU A 232 6.45 -16.12 -6.67
CA GLU A 232 7.75 -16.17 -6.01
C GLU A 232 8.50 -14.83 -6.13
N ILE A 233 8.91 -14.27 -4.99
CA ILE A 233 9.73 -13.07 -4.92
C ILE A 233 11.19 -13.51 -4.68
N SER A 234 11.82 -14.06 -5.73
CA SER A 234 13.21 -14.53 -5.66
C SER A 234 14.22 -13.40 -5.49
N ASN A 235 15.46 -13.75 -5.15
CA ASN A 235 16.55 -12.78 -5.08
C ASN A 235 16.87 -12.22 -6.46
N GLU A 236 16.92 -13.07 -7.50
CA GLU A 236 17.12 -12.67 -8.88
C GLU A 236 16.10 -11.59 -9.31
N ARG A 237 14.81 -11.83 -9.08
CA ARG A 237 13.76 -10.84 -9.36
C ARG A 237 13.93 -9.53 -8.61
N MET A 238 14.43 -9.58 -7.38
CA MET A 238 14.72 -8.35 -6.64
C MET A 238 15.92 -7.61 -7.22
N GLU A 239 16.94 -8.31 -7.68
CA GLU A 239 18.09 -7.71 -8.36
C GLU A 239 17.69 -7.05 -9.67
N ASP A 240 16.87 -7.71 -10.50
CA ASP A 240 16.31 -7.17 -11.73
C ASP A 240 15.46 -5.93 -11.45
N PHE A 241 14.55 -6.02 -10.46
CA PHE A 241 13.73 -4.88 -10.04
C PHE A 241 14.57 -3.67 -9.62
N ILE A 242 15.61 -3.88 -8.81
CA ILE A 242 16.49 -2.79 -8.34
C ILE A 242 17.31 -2.24 -9.49
N SER A 243 17.74 -3.07 -10.42
CA SER A 243 18.47 -2.64 -11.62
C SER A 243 17.61 -1.69 -12.46
N GLU A 244 16.37 -2.07 -12.77
CA GLU A 244 15.44 -1.21 -13.50
C GLU A 244 15.06 0.05 -12.71
N LEU A 245 14.88 -0.05 -11.39
CA LEU A 245 14.63 1.11 -10.54
C LEU A 245 15.80 2.12 -10.59
N LYS A 246 17.05 1.64 -10.55
CA LYS A 246 18.24 2.49 -10.70
C LYS A 246 18.28 3.21 -12.05
N LEU A 247 17.88 2.55 -13.14
CA LEU A 247 17.78 3.18 -14.46
C LEU A 247 16.74 4.31 -14.46
N ILE A 248 15.58 4.09 -13.86
CA ILE A 248 14.54 5.13 -13.73
C ILE A 248 15.05 6.32 -12.90
N LEU A 249 15.70 6.04 -11.77
CA LEU A 249 16.25 7.08 -10.91
C LEU A 249 17.37 7.85 -11.61
N LYS A 250 18.25 7.18 -12.34
CA LYS A 250 19.30 7.83 -13.15
C LYS A 250 18.70 8.79 -14.18
N GLU A 251 17.59 8.39 -14.82
CA GLU A 251 16.87 9.26 -15.77
C GLU A 251 16.26 10.48 -15.07
N ILE A 252 15.65 10.32 -13.88
CA ILE A 252 15.07 11.42 -13.10
C ILE A 252 16.13 12.45 -12.67
N PHE A 253 17.35 12.00 -12.35
CA PHE A 253 18.46 12.87 -11.94
C PHE A 253 19.32 13.36 -13.11
N ASN A 254 18.98 13.01 -14.36
CA ASN A 254 19.70 13.49 -15.52
C ASN A 254 19.30 14.94 -15.86
N SER A 255 20.21 15.89 -15.63
CA SER A 255 19.99 17.31 -15.90
C SER A 255 19.79 17.65 -17.39
N GLU A 256 20.19 16.76 -18.28
CA GLU A 256 20.01 16.95 -19.73
C GLU A 256 18.59 16.63 -20.19
N ILE A 257 17.79 15.98 -19.36
CA ILE A 257 16.39 15.65 -19.64
C ILE A 257 15.49 16.71 -19.00
N PRO A 258 14.87 17.61 -19.77
CA PRO A 258 14.01 18.63 -19.22
C PRO A 258 12.68 18.05 -18.71
N PHE A 259 12.11 18.69 -17.71
CA PHE A 259 10.74 18.42 -17.29
C PHE A 259 9.78 18.97 -18.33
N GLN A 260 9.18 18.09 -19.13
CA GLN A 260 8.24 18.46 -20.18
C GLN A 260 6.83 18.03 -19.83
N GLU A 261 5.85 18.84 -20.20
CA GLU A 261 4.44 18.47 -20.06
C GLU A 261 4.12 17.27 -20.96
N ASN A 262 3.35 16.33 -20.41
CA ASN A 262 2.84 15.22 -21.21
C ASN A 262 1.49 15.64 -21.82
N PRO A 263 1.41 15.94 -23.11
CA PRO A 263 0.19 16.48 -23.74
C PRO A 263 -0.98 15.50 -23.68
N ASP A 264 -0.71 14.18 -23.62
CA ASP A 264 -1.76 13.16 -23.50
C ASP A 264 -2.32 13.04 -22.08
N LYS A 265 -1.78 13.80 -21.13
CA LYS A 265 -2.10 13.76 -19.70
C LYS A 265 -2.19 15.15 -19.07
N ALA A 266 -2.26 16.19 -19.88
CA ALA A 266 -2.64 17.52 -19.43
C ALA A 266 -4.12 17.48 -19.01
N PHE A 267 -4.42 18.05 -17.84
CA PHE A 267 -5.77 18.15 -17.29
C PHE A 267 -6.64 19.12 -18.10
#